data_acbbe9aa12e451df90ad6376ea08c55f
#
_entry.id   acbbe9aa12e451df90ad6376ea08c55f
#
_cell.length_a   1.000
_cell.length_b   1.000
_cell.length_c   1.000
_cell.angle_alpha   90.00
_cell.angle_beta   90.00
_cell.angle_gamma   90.00
#
_symmetry.space_group_name_H-M   'P 1'
#
loop_
_entity.id
_entity.type
_entity.pdbx_description
1 polymer ?
#
loop_
_entity_poly.entity_id
_entity_poly.type
_entity_poly.pdbx_seq_one_letter_code
_entity_poly.pdbx_strand_id
1 'polypeptide(L)'
;MKKSMICAMSSMVLMLQMTAAVSAQTAPARDAPRFFGTWRLVSDTTTGIMIYDSLGNMSAQVMPNRVRRKYAAAEPTPDEAKDAITGYLAYFGTYSVDEQARTVTHHRTGNINPGQVGDAVVRTYVFESNDRLILTPAGSTNKIVWERAR
;
A
#
# COMPACT_ATOMS: atom_id res chain seq x y z
N MET A 1 -46.86 81.91 -17.38
CA MET A 1 -45.60 81.35 -17.92
C MET A 1 -44.85 80.74 -16.72
N LYS A 2 -44.95 79.42 -16.44
CA LYS A 2 -44.20 78.77 -15.34
C LYS A 2 -43.27 77.72 -16.00
N LYS A 3 -41.94 77.92 -15.85
CA LYS A 3 -40.94 76.98 -16.26
C LYS A 3 -40.73 75.92 -15.17
N SER A 4 -41.02 74.64 -15.45
CA SER A 4 -40.70 73.50 -14.62
C SER A 4 -39.24 73.10 -14.91
N MET A 5 -38.47 73.01 -13.82
CA MET A 5 -37.11 72.55 -13.82
C MET A 5 -37.09 71.09 -13.34
N ILE A 6 -36.77 70.16 -14.20
CA ILE A 6 -36.67 68.74 -13.90
C ILE A 6 -35.21 68.46 -13.43
N CYS A 7 -35.11 68.06 -12.18
CA CYS A 7 -33.87 67.67 -11.55
C CYS A 7 -33.64 66.15 -11.82
N ALA A 8 -32.62 65.81 -12.60
CA ALA A 8 -32.26 64.41 -12.85
C ALA A 8 -31.34 63.91 -11.74
N MET A 9 -31.83 63.04 -10.90
CA MET A 9 -31.03 62.29 -9.92
C MET A 9 -30.40 61.06 -10.62
N SER A 10 -29.09 61.12 -10.81
CA SER A 10 -28.30 60.02 -11.34
C SER A 10 -27.94 59.09 -10.17
N SER A 11 -28.60 57.92 -10.06
CA SER A 11 -28.28 56.89 -9.09
C SER A 11 -27.15 56.01 -9.60
N MET A 12 -25.96 56.21 -9.05
CA MET A 12 -24.77 55.37 -9.32
C MET A 12 -24.87 54.11 -8.48
N VAL A 13 -25.25 52.99 -9.11
CA VAL A 13 -25.25 51.65 -8.47
C VAL A 13 -23.83 51.11 -8.48
N LEU A 14 -23.19 51.07 -7.32
CA LEU A 14 -21.88 50.46 -7.11
C LEU A 14 -22.06 48.96 -6.98
N MET A 15 -21.80 48.18 -8.05
CA MET A 15 -21.75 46.71 -8.00
C MET A 15 -20.43 46.28 -7.33
N LEU A 16 -20.56 45.78 -6.09
CA LEU A 16 -19.49 45.13 -5.37
C LEU A 16 -19.33 43.69 -5.89
N GLN A 17 -18.36 43.46 -6.73
CA GLN A 17 -18.02 42.08 -7.19
C GLN A 17 -17.26 41.36 -6.08
N MET A 18 -17.94 40.46 -5.37
CA MET A 18 -17.30 39.47 -4.49
C MET A 18 -16.65 38.40 -5.36
N THR A 19 -15.36 38.46 -5.55
CA THR A 19 -14.56 37.35 -6.11
C THR A 19 -14.42 36.29 -5.02
N ALA A 20 -15.22 35.21 -5.09
CA ALA A 20 -15.03 34.04 -4.27
C ALA A 20 -13.73 33.35 -4.69
N ALA A 21 -12.71 33.44 -3.85
CA ALA A 21 -11.51 32.64 -4.00
C ALA A 21 -11.87 31.15 -3.80
N VAL A 22 -11.98 30.41 -4.89
CA VAL A 22 -12.09 28.93 -4.85
C VAL A 22 -10.73 28.42 -4.40
N SER A 23 -10.60 28.10 -3.10
CA SER A 23 -9.47 27.35 -2.60
C SER A 23 -9.48 25.98 -3.27
N ALA A 24 -8.52 25.73 -4.16
CA ALA A 24 -8.29 24.41 -4.73
C ALA A 24 -7.90 23.45 -3.59
N GLN A 25 -8.87 22.69 -3.10
CA GLN A 25 -8.67 21.67 -2.10
C GLN A 25 -7.92 20.53 -2.80
N THR A 26 -6.61 20.41 -2.52
CA THR A 26 -5.79 19.32 -3.04
C THR A 26 -6.42 18.03 -2.49
N ALA A 27 -6.92 17.17 -3.39
CA ALA A 27 -7.44 15.86 -3.00
C ALA A 27 -6.35 15.12 -2.19
N PRO A 28 -6.72 14.43 -1.09
CA PRO A 28 -5.74 13.69 -0.31
C PRO A 28 -4.99 12.73 -1.24
N ALA A 29 -3.66 12.69 -1.09
CA ALA A 29 -2.83 11.79 -1.88
C ALA A 29 -3.32 10.35 -1.67
N ARG A 30 -3.63 9.64 -2.75
CA ARG A 30 -4.07 8.24 -2.68
C ARG A 30 -2.92 7.37 -2.17
N ASP A 31 -3.20 6.50 -1.21
CA ASP A 31 -2.18 5.60 -0.65
C ASP A 31 -1.88 4.41 -1.59
N ALA A 32 -2.84 3.96 -2.38
CA ALA A 32 -2.68 2.80 -3.27
C ALA A 32 -1.43 2.89 -4.18
N PRO A 33 -1.12 4.01 -4.87
CA PRO A 33 0.10 4.12 -5.66
C PRO A 33 1.40 4.07 -4.85
N ARG A 34 1.35 4.35 -3.56
CA ARG A 34 2.52 4.30 -2.68
C ARG A 34 3.00 2.88 -2.41
N PHE A 35 2.15 1.87 -2.62
CA PHE A 35 2.55 0.47 -2.53
C PHE A 35 3.45 0.04 -3.70
N PHE A 36 3.30 0.63 -4.89
CA PHE A 36 3.97 0.16 -6.11
C PHE A 36 5.49 0.09 -5.95
N GLY A 37 6.05 -1.00 -6.43
CA GLY A 37 7.47 -1.28 -6.45
C GLY A 37 7.88 -2.46 -5.58
N THR A 38 9.17 -2.53 -5.33
CA THR A 38 9.82 -3.60 -4.59
C THR A 38 10.17 -3.15 -3.19
N TRP A 39 9.91 -3.99 -2.22
CA TRP A 39 10.12 -3.75 -0.80
C TRP A 39 11.00 -4.84 -0.20
N ARG A 40 12.00 -4.47 0.61
CA ARG A 40 12.86 -5.37 1.36
C ARG A 40 12.43 -5.43 2.81
N LEU A 41 12.40 -6.61 3.37
CA LEU A 41 12.09 -6.82 4.78
C LEU A 41 13.23 -6.28 5.67
N VAL A 42 12.86 -5.53 6.69
CA VAL A 42 13.79 -5.08 7.76
C VAL A 42 13.69 -6.06 8.92
N SER A 43 14.69 -6.95 9.04
CA SER A 43 14.73 -7.98 10.08
C SER A 43 16.14 -8.56 10.24
N ASP A 44 16.51 -8.93 11.46
CA ASP A 44 17.79 -9.59 11.76
C ASP A 44 17.72 -11.11 11.59
N THR A 45 16.53 -11.69 11.68
CA THR A 45 16.32 -13.15 11.68
C THR A 45 15.80 -13.70 10.36
N THR A 46 15.30 -12.83 9.49
CA THR A 46 14.71 -13.21 8.21
C THR A 46 15.11 -12.25 7.10
N THR A 47 15.16 -12.75 5.89
CA THR A 47 15.33 -11.95 4.66
C THR A 47 14.07 -12.06 3.83
N GLY A 48 13.66 -10.99 3.20
CA GLY A 48 12.41 -11.00 2.42
C GLY A 48 12.32 -9.92 1.37
N ILE A 49 11.50 -10.22 0.38
CA ILE A 49 11.13 -9.31 -0.69
C ILE A 49 9.62 -9.34 -0.88
N MET A 50 9.04 -8.19 -1.14
CA MET A 50 7.63 -8.04 -1.50
C MET A 50 7.52 -7.09 -2.66
N ILE A 51 6.71 -7.43 -3.63
CA ILE A 51 6.49 -6.65 -4.84
C ILE A 51 5.00 -6.37 -4.98
N TYR A 52 4.66 -5.13 -5.29
CA TYR A 52 3.34 -4.71 -5.72
C TYR A 52 3.46 -4.01 -7.06
N ASP A 53 2.66 -4.41 -8.05
CA ASP A 53 2.61 -3.72 -9.33
C ASP A 53 1.38 -2.81 -9.46
N SER A 54 1.37 -1.98 -10.49
CA SER A 54 0.27 -1.05 -10.76
C SER A 54 -0.98 -1.72 -11.34
N LEU A 55 -0.89 -3.00 -11.70
CA LEU A 55 -2.00 -3.79 -12.24
C LEU A 55 -2.76 -4.55 -11.14
N GLY A 56 -2.33 -4.41 -9.87
CA GLY A 56 -2.96 -5.07 -8.73
C GLY A 56 -2.38 -6.44 -8.41
N ASN A 57 -1.26 -6.84 -9.03
CA ASN A 57 -0.59 -8.08 -8.66
C ASN A 57 0.41 -7.87 -7.54
N MET A 58 0.65 -8.92 -6.78
CA MET A 58 1.65 -8.93 -5.72
C MET A 58 2.35 -10.26 -5.57
N SER A 59 3.55 -10.21 -5.01
CA SER A 59 4.33 -11.38 -4.61
C SER A 59 5.07 -11.08 -3.32
N ALA A 60 5.17 -12.06 -2.42
CA ALA A 60 5.97 -11.95 -1.21
C ALA A 60 6.75 -13.23 -0.97
N GLN A 61 8.02 -13.07 -0.61
CA GLN A 61 8.91 -14.15 -0.24
C GLN A 61 9.67 -13.74 1.02
N VAL A 62 9.66 -14.59 2.04
CA VAL A 62 10.41 -14.39 3.29
C VAL A 62 11.08 -15.70 3.67
N MET A 63 12.34 -15.64 3.99
CA MET A 63 13.20 -16.77 4.27
C MET A 63 13.94 -16.55 5.60
N PRO A 64 14.10 -17.58 6.46
CA PRO A 64 14.92 -17.44 7.66
C PRO A 64 16.41 -17.29 7.31
N ASN A 65 17.13 -16.46 8.08
CA ASN A 65 18.58 -16.21 7.91
C ASN A 65 19.47 -17.35 8.44
N ARG A 66 18.88 -18.52 8.80
CA ARG A 66 19.66 -19.69 9.19
C ARG A 66 20.42 -20.30 8.02
N VAL A 67 21.48 -21.03 8.33
CA VAL A 67 22.19 -21.83 7.32
C VAL A 67 21.23 -22.89 6.76
N ARG A 68 21.08 -22.93 5.47
CA ARG A 68 20.29 -23.93 4.74
C ARG A 68 21.24 -24.87 4.00
N ARG A 69 21.10 -26.17 4.27
CA ARG A 69 21.94 -27.17 3.64
C ARG A 69 21.62 -27.29 2.16
N LYS A 70 22.65 -27.46 1.32
CA LYS A 70 22.46 -27.91 -0.06
C LYS A 70 22.04 -29.35 -0.07
N TYR A 71 21.24 -29.76 -1.02
CA TYR A 71 20.89 -31.15 -1.22
C TYR A 71 22.15 -31.98 -1.55
N ALA A 72 22.19 -33.19 -1.03
CA ALA A 72 23.32 -34.10 -1.27
C ALA A 72 23.31 -34.66 -2.71
N ALA A 73 22.14 -34.70 -3.36
CA ALA A 73 21.94 -35.15 -4.75
C ALA A 73 21.01 -34.19 -5.50
N ALA A 74 20.76 -34.47 -6.78
CA ALA A 74 19.84 -33.68 -7.61
C ALA A 74 18.40 -33.68 -7.04
N GLU A 75 17.97 -34.85 -6.53
CA GLU A 75 16.67 -34.99 -5.87
C GLU A 75 16.87 -34.97 -4.34
N PRO A 76 16.12 -34.11 -3.63
CA PRO A 76 16.20 -34.04 -2.16
C PRO A 76 15.57 -35.29 -1.51
N THR A 77 16.14 -35.70 -0.40
CA THR A 77 15.44 -36.59 0.53
C THR A 77 14.22 -35.89 1.15
N PRO A 78 13.24 -36.64 1.72
CA PRO A 78 12.09 -36.02 2.41
C PRO A 78 12.50 -35.04 3.51
N ASP A 79 13.55 -35.34 4.27
CA ASP A 79 14.03 -34.46 5.34
C ASP A 79 14.69 -33.18 4.80
N GLU A 80 15.45 -33.29 3.70
CA GLU A 80 16.03 -32.12 3.02
C GLU A 80 14.93 -31.22 2.43
N ALA A 81 13.91 -31.82 1.80
CA ALA A 81 12.77 -31.08 1.27
C ALA A 81 11.99 -30.36 2.40
N LYS A 82 11.74 -31.07 3.52
CA LYS A 82 11.12 -30.48 4.72
C LYS A 82 11.95 -29.33 5.28
N ASP A 83 13.26 -29.50 5.40
CA ASP A 83 14.16 -28.43 5.87
C ASP A 83 14.14 -27.23 4.93
N ALA A 84 14.13 -27.44 3.63
CA ALA A 84 14.12 -26.38 2.62
C ALA A 84 12.88 -25.48 2.72
N ILE A 85 11.71 -26.02 3.03
CA ILE A 85 10.46 -25.25 3.14
C ILE A 85 10.19 -24.74 4.56
N THR A 86 10.87 -25.29 5.59
CA THR A 86 10.64 -24.88 6.98
C THR A 86 11.01 -23.42 7.21
N GLY A 87 10.02 -22.62 7.59
CA GLY A 87 10.16 -21.19 7.82
C GLY A 87 10.21 -20.34 6.55
N TYR A 88 10.14 -20.95 5.36
CA TYR A 88 10.04 -20.22 4.11
C TYR A 88 8.60 -19.86 3.80
N LEU A 89 8.31 -18.58 3.62
CA LEU A 89 7.03 -18.06 3.16
C LEU A 89 7.19 -17.62 1.72
N ALA A 90 6.37 -18.16 0.82
CA ALA A 90 6.31 -17.70 -0.57
C ALA A 90 4.87 -17.76 -1.07
N TYR A 91 4.36 -16.66 -1.56
CA TYR A 91 3.06 -16.59 -2.20
C TYR A 91 2.99 -15.45 -3.20
N PHE A 92 2.04 -15.56 -4.10
CA PHE A 92 1.68 -14.53 -5.06
C PHE A 92 0.18 -14.48 -5.27
N GLY A 93 -0.28 -13.41 -5.88
CA GLY A 93 -1.68 -13.20 -6.21
C GLY A 93 -1.97 -11.75 -6.51
N THR A 94 -3.14 -11.28 -6.11
CA THR A 94 -3.53 -9.88 -6.26
C THR A 94 -3.61 -9.19 -4.91
N TYR A 95 -3.73 -7.87 -4.92
CA TYR A 95 -3.97 -7.09 -3.70
C TYR A 95 -5.01 -6.00 -3.93
N SER A 96 -5.64 -5.60 -2.84
CA SER A 96 -6.54 -4.45 -2.81
C SER A 96 -6.23 -3.58 -1.60
N VAL A 97 -6.43 -2.27 -1.74
CA VAL A 97 -6.18 -1.28 -0.66
C VAL A 97 -7.51 -0.63 -0.30
N ASP A 98 -7.84 -0.65 0.98
CA ASP A 98 -8.89 0.16 1.57
C ASP A 98 -8.25 1.32 2.33
N GLU A 99 -8.27 2.52 1.72
CA GLU A 99 -7.65 3.72 2.28
C GLU A 99 -8.42 4.23 3.50
N GLN A 100 -9.73 4.00 3.58
CA GLN A 100 -10.55 4.42 4.70
C GLN A 100 -10.27 3.56 5.94
N ALA A 101 -10.21 2.24 5.76
CA ALA A 101 -9.88 1.29 6.82
C ALA A 101 -8.37 1.19 7.09
N ARG A 102 -7.51 1.80 6.24
CA ARG A 102 -6.05 1.69 6.29
C ARG A 102 -5.60 0.23 6.25
N THR A 103 -6.19 -0.55 5.35
CA THR A 103 -5.85 -1.96 5.16
C THR A 103 -5.42 -2.27 3.74
N VAL A 104 -4.51 -3.24 3.63
CA VAL A 104 -4.18 -3.92 2.38
C VAL A 104 -4.53 -5.39 2.53
N THR A 105 -5.25 -5.94 1.56
CA THR A 105 -5.62 -7.34 1.52
C THR A 105 -4.82 -8.03 0.43
N HIS A 106 -4.14 -9.14 0.78
CA HIS A 106 -3.46 -10.01 -0.16
C HIS A 106 -4.35 -11.20 -0.49
N HIS A 107 -4.78 -11.31 -1.74
CA HIS A 107 -5.58 -12.44 -2.26
C HIS A 107 -4.62 -13.46 -2.86
N ARG A 108 -4.36 -14.55 -2.14
CA ARG A 108 -3.34 -15.54 -2.51
C ARG A 108 -3.83 -16.48 -3.60
N THR A 109 -3.28 -16.37 -4.80
CA THR A 109 -3.55 -17.28 -5.91
C THR A 109 -2.63 -18.51 -5.88
N GLY A 110 -1.39 -18.32 -5.42
CA GLY A 110 -0.42 -19.40 -5.21
C GLY A 110 0.32 -19.21 -3.88
N ASN A 111 0.65 -20.34 -3.24
CA ASN A 111 1.33 -20.35 -1.94
C ASN A 111 2.17 -21.60 -1.81
N ILE A 112 3.36 -21.50 -1.18
CA ILE A 112 4.20 -22.66 -0.86
C ILE A 112 3.49 -23.66 0.10
N ASN A 113 2.56 -23.16 0.91
CA ASN A 113 1.63 -23.98 1.68
C ASN A 113 0.32 -24.15 0.90
N PRO A 114 0.04 -25.35 0.32
CA PRO A 114 -1.16 -25.55 -0.48
C PRO A 114 -2.46 -25.26 0.25
N GLY A 115 -2.50 -25.45 1.57
CA GLY A 115 -3.68 -25.18 2.40
C GLY A 115 -4.02 -23.71 2.56
N GLN A 116 -3.18 -22.80 2.05
CA GLN A 116 -3.39 -21.36 2.12
C GLN A 116 -3.64 -20.73 0.73
N VAL A 117 -3.78 -21.53 -0.30
CA VAL A 117 -4.21 -21.06 -1.63
C VAL A 117 -5.67 -20.66 -1.57
N GLY A 118 -6.00 -19.47 -2.09
CA GLY A 118 -7.35 -18.91 -2.00
C GLY A 118 -7.60 -18.00 -0.79
N ASP A 119 -6.70 -17.98 0.20
CA ASP A 119 -6.85 -17.13 1.38
C ASP A 119 -6.75 -15.64 1.01
N ALA A 120 -7.56 -14.84 1.70
CA ALA A 120 -7.45 -13.37 1.72
C ALA A 120 -6.85 -12.94 3.07
N VAL A 121 -5.67 -12.34 3.04
CA VAL A 121 -4.95 -11.93 4.25
C VAL A 121 -4.94 -10.43 4.40
N VAL A 122 -5.67 -9.94 5.40
CA VAL A 122 -5.78 -8.51 5.71
C VAL A 122 -4.64 -8.06 6.61
N ARG A 123 -4.06 -6.90 6.29
CA ARG A 123 -3.06 -6.20 7.11
C ARG A 123 -3.43 -4.74 7.24
N THR A 124 -3.34 -4.18 8.42
CA THR A 124 -3.28 -2.72 8.55
C THR A 124 -1.94 -2.22 8.05
N TYR A 125 -1.91 -1.01 7.48
CA TYR A 125 -0.69 -0.42 7.00
C TYR A 125 -0.46 0.99 7.54
N VAL A 126 0.83 1.33 7.69
CA VAL A 126 1.30 2.69 7.97
C VAL A 126 2.50 2.97 7.08
N PHE A 127 2.44 4.06 6.31
CA PHE A 127 3.62 4.61 5.66
C PHE A 127 4.30 5.61 6.61
N GLU A 128 5.43 5.24 7.19
CA GLU A 128 6.25 6.18 7.99
C GLU A 128 6.93 7.21 7.09
N SER A 129 7.25 6.80 5.85
CA SER A 129 7.77 7.67 4.79
C SER A 129 7.37 7.10 3.41
N ASN A 130 7.85 7.72 2.32
CA ASN A 130 7.68 7.15 0.97
C ASN A 130 8.46 5.85 0.77
N ASP A 131 9.50 5.63 1.56
CA ASP A 131 10.40 4.48 1.45
C ASP A 131 10.26 3.49 2.62
N ARG A 132 9.34 3.72 3.57
CA ARG A 132 9.17 2.87 4.74
C ARG A 132 7.69 2.56 5.00
N LEU A 133 7.36 1.28 4.93
CA LEU A 133 6.02 0.73 5.09
C LEU A 133 5.99 -0.25 6.26
N ILE A 134 5.03 -0.09 7.16
CA ILE A 134 4.72 -1.05 8.22
C ILE A 134 3.44 -1.79 7.86
N LEU A 135 3.47 -3.10 7.90
CA LEU A 135 2.31 -3.98 7.78
C LEU A 135 2.11 -4.74 9.09
N THR A 136 0.88 -4.72 9.60
CA THR A 136 0.51 -5.48 10.81
C THR A 136 -0.62 -6.46 10.44
N PRO A 137 -0.42 -7.78 10.58
CA PRO A 137 -1.47 -8.76 10.32
C PRO A 137 -2.70 -8.53 11.19
N ALA A 138 -3.89 -8.74 10.67
CA ALA A 138 -5.13 -8.61 11.42
C ALA A 138 -5.11 -9.53 12.66
N GLY A 139 -5.53 -8.98 13.80
CA GLY A 139 -5.52 -9.71 15.08
C GLY A 139 -4.14 -9.87 15.72
N SER A 140 -3.10 -9.20 15.19
CA SER A 140 -1.73 -9.26 15.71
C SER A 140 -1.24 -7.87 16.11
N THR A 141 -0.26 -7.82 17.02
CA THR A 141 0.52 -6.62 17.34
C THR A 141 1.88 -6.59 16.66
N ASN A 142 2.24 -7.66 15.93
CA ASN A 142 3.54 -7.79 15.27
C ASN A 142 3.65 -6.86 14.07
N LYS A 143 4.52 -5.87 14.16
CA LYS A 143 4.82 -4.95 13.08
C LYS A 143 5.88 -5.55 12.17
N ILE A 144 5.57 -5.64 10.89
CA ILE A 144 6.48 -6.10 9.84
C ILE A 144 6.91 -4.87 9.05
N VAL A 145 8.18 -4.53 9.14
CA VAL A 145 8.73 -3.31 8.55
C VAL A 145 9.36 -3.63 7.21
N TRP A 146 9.04 -2.82 6.22
CA TRP A 146 9.53 -2.93 4.85
C TRP A 146 10.16 -1.61 4.40
N GLU A 147 11.27 -1.69 3.72
CA GLU A 147 11.93 -0.55 3.08
C GLU A 147 11.92 -0.72 1.57
N ARG A 148 11.75 0.38 0.84
CA ARG A 148 11.76 0.37 -0.62
C ARG A 148 13.12 -0.06 -1.13
N ALA A 149 13.15 -1.05 -2.02
CA ALA A 149 14.38 -1.45 -2.69
C ALA A 149 14.80 -0.34 -3.67
N ARG A 150 16.08 -0.01 -3.64
CA ARG A 150 16.74 0.93 -4.56
C ARG A 150 17.55 0.15 -5.59
#